data_837cb2e83b0861a481022f2de38d2fd9
#
_entry.id   837cb2e83b0861a481022f2de38d2fd9
#
_cell.length_a   1.000
_cell.length_b   1.000
_cell.length_c   1.000
_cell.angle_alpha   90.00
_cell.angle_beta   90.00
_cell.angle_gamma   90.00
#
_symmetry.space_group_name_H-M   'P 1'
#
loop_
_entity.id
_entity.type
_entity.pdbx_description
1 polymer ?
#
loop_
_entity_poly.entity_id
_entity_poly.type
_entity_poly.pdbx_seq_one_letter_code
_entity_poly.pdbx_strand_id
1 'polypeptide(L)'
;MRDATIARGAAASPRRLSLEELLSAHAGLRTVADRSAGLRLVDATDWLPPAWDDLAARSTLGDAFQSHAWGELKRGLGWRPLRYVVEAGDTPVAVVSIQERSLLGRRGGPLGRYTIHYAPHGPVLLDTAPEAVSAALEGLRRIAAQRCAVTLTIDPGWEEGSGLHTALSGAGFRVAARDVQVSRTAMIVALQPSEAAQREMLGHTTGYDINRATALGVTTERIDMADAAGREAALAEFYDMHSATGKREGFIVRDRDYELEQWRSLGEAGLADLWFAGLGGRDTGALLLHSGSLLVYFAAGSRDGADLRRTRANHLLQWRIIRWAGETGFAGYDMGGVDTHSAPGVPDDESHPLWNLYLFKRRFGGAPVVRIHAYEFAPNAALGLAWRMARRFR
;
A
#
# COMPACT_ATOMS: atom_id res chain seq x y z
N MET A 1 -12.75 -39.57 -19.75
CA MET A 1 -13.19 -38.96 -21.00
C MET A 1 -14.40 -38.09 -20.69
N ARG A 2 -14.20 -36.79 -20.58
CA ARG A 2 -15.01 -35.65 -21.05
C ARG A 2 -14.37 -34.41 -20.48
N ASP A 3 -13.60 -33.73 -21.33
CA ASP A 3 -13.10 -32.39 -21.10
C ASP A 3 -14.27 -31.45 -20.87
N ALA A 4 -14.27 -30.76 -19.73
CA ALA A 4 -15.09 -29.59 -19.51
C ALA A 4 -14.20 -28.36 -19.74
N THR A 5 -14.17 -27.90 -20.99
CA THR A 5 -13.60 -26.63 -21.40
C THR A 5 -14.47 -25.53 -20.79
N ILE A 6 -14.01 -24.93 -19.70
CA ILE A 6 -14.61 -23.71 -19.13
C ILE A 6 -14.24 -22.57 -20.08
N ALA A 7 -15.24 -22.10 -20.82
CA ALA A 7 -15.15 -20.91 -21.65
C ALA A 7 -14.77 -19.72 -20.77
N ARG A 8 -13.60 -19.15 -21.04
CA ARG A 8 -13.19 -17.86 -20.51
C ARG A 8 -14.12 -16.79 -21.06
N GLY A 9 -15.05 -16.32 -20.25
CA GLY A 9 -15.65 -15.01 -20.46
C GLY A 9 -14.54 -13.97 -20.34
N ALA A 10 -14.13 -13.40 -21.47
CA ALA A 10 -13.27 -12.23 -21.50
C ALA A 10 -14.04 -11.10 -20.81
N ALA A 11 -13.71 -10.83 -19.55
CA ALA A 11 -14.06 -9.57 -18.93
C ALA A 11 -13.39 -8.49 -19.80
N ALA A 12 -14.22 -7.71 -20.51
CA ALA A 12 -13.75 -6.57 -21.26
C ALA A 12 -12.93 -5.70 -20.32
N SER A 13 -11.67 -5.46 -20.65
CA SER A 13 -10.83 -4.48 -19.94
C SER A 13 -11.65 -3.21 -19.82
N PRO A 14 -11.82 -2.64 -18.62
CA PRO A 14 -12.58 -1.42 -18.45
C PRO A 14 -12.01 -0.37 -19.40
N ARG A 15 -12.86 0.23 -20.22
CA ARG A 15 -12.47 1.29 -21.15
C ARG A 15 -11.85 2.42 -20.32
N ARG A 16 -10.55 2.63 -20.46
CA ARG A 16 -9.88 3.76 -19.81
C ARG A 16 -10.48 5.04 -20.36
N LEU A 17 -11.21 5.76 -19.52
CA LEU A 17 -11.71 7.09 -19.84
C LEU A 17 -10.51 8.03 -20.08
N SER A 18 -10.61 8.92 -21.05
CA SER A 18 -9.62 9.98 -21.22
C SER A 18 -9.69 10.95 -20.03
N LEU A 19 -8.61 11.69 -19.78
CA LEU A 19 -8.61 12.71 -18.73
C LEU A 19 -9.71 13.75 -18.96
N GLU A 20 -9.96 14.13 -20.20
CA GLU A 20 -11.04 15.03 -20.60
C GLU A 20 -12.43 14.46 -20.29
N GLU A 21 -12.65 13.16 -20.53
CA GLU A 21 -13.89 12.47 -20.17
C GLU A 21 -14.10 12.42 -18.66
N LEU A 22 -13.03 12.20 -17.89
CA LEU A 22 -13.06 12.21 -16.41
C LEU A 22 -13.32 13.61 -15.84
N LEU A 23 -12.69 14.63 -16.39
CA LEU A 23 -12.86 16.02 -15.95
C LEU A 23 -14.20 16.62 -16.41
N SER A 24 -14.69 16.28 -17.60
CA SER A 24 -15.97 16.78 -18.12
C SER A 24 -17.19 16.10 -17.47
N ALA A 25 -17.08 14.84 -17.07
CA ALA A 25 -18.14 14.16 -16.30
C ALA A 25 -18.38 14.80 -14.91
N HIS A 26 -17.49 15.69 -14.46
CA HIS A 26 -17.52 16.32 -13.14
C HIS A 26 -17.56 17.87 -13.23
N ALA A 27 -18.15 18.42 -14.27
CA ALA A 27 -18.22 19.86 -14.55
C ALA A 27 -18.92 20.74 -13.48
N GLY A 28 -19.17 20.23 -12.29
CA GLY A 28 -19.65 20.96 -11.09
C GLY A 28 -18.61 21.14 -9.98
N LEU A 29 -17.33 20.84 -10.26
CA LEU A 29 -16.28 20.81 -9.25
C LEU A 29 -15.91 22.20 -8.72
N ARG A 30 -15.83 22.30 -7.39
CA ARG A 30 -15.30 23.51 -6.70
C ARG A 30 -13.80 23.58 -6.96
N THR A 31 -13.42 24.39 -7.95
CA THR A 31 -12.03 24.72 -8.23
C THR A 31 -11.59 25.79 -7.22
N VAL A 32 -10.64 25.46 -6.37
CA VAL A 32 -9.95 26.47 -5.56
C VAL A 32 -8.80 26.98 -6.42
N ALA A 33 -9.11 27.94 -7.31
CA ALA A 33 -8.10 28.53 -8.16
C ALA A 33 -7.36 29.63 -7.40
N ASP A 34 -6.11 29.37 -7.04
CA ASP A 34 -5.15 30.43 -6.76
C ASP A 34 -4.28 30.65 -8.01
N ARG A 35 -4.35 31.85 -8.59
CA ARG A 35 -3.76 32.19 -9.88
C ARG A 35 -2.26 32.52 -9.82
N SER A 36 -1.59 32.29 -8.70
CA SER A 36 -0.14 32.47 -8.63
C SER A 36 0.59 31.22 -9.15
N ALA A 37 1.21 31.37 -10.31
CA ALA A 37 2.13 30.41 -10.94
C ALA A 37 1.54 29.15 -11.59
N GLY A 38 0.30 29.16 -12.10
CA GLY A 38 -0.22 28.03 -12.89
C GLY A 38 -0.51 26.75 -12.09
N LEU A 39 -0.46 26.80 -10.76
CA LEU A 39 -0.83 25.68 -9.88
C LEU A 39 -2.32 25.71 -9.58
N ARG A 40 -3.01 24.61 -9.87
CA ARG A 40 -4.43 24.43 -9.58
C ARG A 40 -4.64 23.24 -8.66
N LEU A 41 -5.54 23.40 -7.66
CA LEU A 41 -5.99 22.31 -6.80
C LEU A 41 -7.44 22.00 -7.14
N VAL A 42 -7.68 20.75 -7.60
CA VAL A 42 -9.03 20.26 -7.86
C VAL A 42 -9.47 19.42 -6.67
N ASP A 43 -10.54 19.83 -5.99
CA ASP A 43 -11.14 19.05 -4.91
C ASP A 43 -11.94 17.90 -5.54
N ALA A 44 -11.41 16.69 -5.40
CA ALA A 44 -11.96 15.44 -5.91
C ALA A 44 -12.58 14.60 -4.78
N THR A 45 -12.86 15.20 -3.62
CA THR A 45 -13.35 14.49 -2.43
C THR A 45 -14.65 13.73 -2.70
N ASP A 46 -15.53 14.31 -3.51
CA ASP A 46 -16.83 13.74 -3.85
C ASP A 46 -16.84 12.97 -5.19
N TRP A 47 -15.67 12.70 -5.76
CA TRP A 47 -15.59 11.89 -6.98
C TRP A 47 -16.01 10.44 -6.70
N LEU A 48 -16.62 9.81 -7.71
CA LEU A 48 -16.94 8.38 -7.67
C LEU A 48 -15.65 7.54 -7.68
N PRO A 49 -15.67 6.35 -7.04
CA PRO A 49 -14.50 5.49 -6.94
C PRO A 49 -13.76 5.28 -8.25
N PRO A 50 -14.42 4.91 -9.39
CA PRO A 50 -13.70 4.65 -10.63
C PRO A 50 -12.92 5.86 -11.16
N ALA A 51 -13.48 7.08 -11.03
CA ALA A 51 -12.81 8.28 -11.51
C ALA A 51 -11.55 8.61 -10.72
N TRP A 52 -11.59 8.41 -9.40
CA TRP A 52 -10.43 8.61 -8.53
C TRP A 52 -9.37 7.52 -8.71
N ASP A 53 -9.80 6.26 -8.63
CA ASP A 53 -8.90 5.11 -8.62
C ASP A 53 -8.24 4.91 -9.99
N ASP A 54 -8.95 5.17 -11.10
CA ASP A 54 -8.39 5.15 -12.45
C ASP A 54 -7.31 6.23 -12.65
N LEU A 55 -7.49 7.41 -12.06
CA LEU A 55 -6.47 8.46 -12.13
C LEU A 55 -5.24 8.10 -11.29
N ALA A 56 -5.44 7.62 -10.07
CA ALA A 56 -4.35 7.17 -9.20
C ALA A 56 -3.57 5.99 -9.81
N ALA A 57 -4.27 5.06 -10.48
CA ALA A 57 -3.67 3.90 -11.13
C ALA A 57 -2.80 4.22 -12.38
N ARG A 58 -2.84 5.46 -12.89
CA ARG A 58 -1.94 5.89 -13.98
C ARG A 58 -0.49 5.98 -13.56
N SER A 59 -0.24 6.13 -12.26
CA SER A 59 1.10 6.15 -11.70
C SER A 59 1.60 4.76 -11.35
N THR A 60 2.86 4.48 -11.67
CA THR A 60 3.58 3.30 -11.16
C THR A 60 3.84 3.39 -9.66
N LEU A 61 3.70 4.58 -9.07
CA LEU A 61 3.86 4.86 -7.64
C LEU A 61 2.52 4.89 -6.88
N GLY A 62 1.41 4.46 -7.53
CA GLY A 62 0.11 4.34 -6.90
C GLY A 62 0.14 3.37 -5.71
N ASP A 63 -0.80 3.51 -4.79
CA ASP A 63 -0.88 2.67 -3.61
C ASP A 63 -2.31 2.44 -3.15
N ALA A 64 -2.63 1.23 -2.67
CA ALA A 64 -3.95 0.89 -2.16
C ALA A 64 -4.40 1.82 -1.03
N PHE A 65 -3.48 2.38 -0.25
CA PHE A 65 -3.80 3.34 0.82
C PHE A 65 -4.15 4.74 0.31
N GLN A 66 -3.96 4.99 -0.98
CA GLN A 66 -4.42 6.20 -1.66
C GLN A 66 -5.74 5.98 -2.42
N SER A 67 -6.30 4.77 -2.37
CA SER A 67 -7.56 4.43 -3.04
C SER A 67 -8.78 5.10 -2.40
N HIS A 68 -9.88 5.13 -3.16
CA HIS A 68 -11.17 5.57 -2.65
C HIS A 68 -11.63 4.66 -1.48
N ALA A 69 -11.54 3.35 -1.65
CA ALA A 69 -11.96 2.36 -0.65
C ALA A 69 -11.26 2.56 0.69
N TRP A 70 -9.93 2.80 0.68
CA TRP A 70 -9.19 3.10 1.90
C TRP A 70 -9.69 4.34 2.62
N GLY A 71 -9.96 5.42 1.88
CA GLY A 71 -10.48 6.66 2.45
C GLY A 71 -11.81 6.44 3.17
N GLU A 72 -12.74 5.70 2.55
CA GLU A 72 -14.05 5.41 3.14
C GLU A 72 -13.95 4.50 4.37
N LEU A 73 -13.08 3.49 4.35
CA LEU A 73 -12.76 2.70 5.54
C LEU A 73 -12.34 3.61 6.72
N LYS A 74 -11.48 4.58 6.47
CA LYS A 74 -11.00 5.52 7.50
C LYS A 74 -12.10 6.47 7.97
N ARG A 75 -13.09 6.77 7.15
CA ARG A 75 -14.28 7.56 7.54
C ARG A 75 -15.02 6.89 8.70
N GLY A 76 -15.20 5.57 8.67
CA GLY A 76 -15.79 4.78 9.76
C GLY A 76 -15.03 4.87 11.08
N LEU A 77 -13.75 5.25 11.04
CA LEU A 77 -12.87 5.42 12.20
C LEU A 77 -12.70 6.89 12.65
N GLY A 78 -13.57 7.77 12.17
CA GLY A 78 -13.58 9.19 12.56
C GLY A 78 -12.54 10.05 11.85
N TRP A 79 -12.00 9.58 10.73
CA TRP A 79 -11.23 10.39 9.80
C TRP A 79 -12.14 10.90 8.69
N ARG A 80 -11.82 12.06 8.14
CA ARG A 80 -12.48 12.61 6.95
C ARG A 80 -11.52 12.46 5.76
N PRO A 81 -11.82 11.61 4.77
CA PRO A 81 -11.02 11.54 3.58
C PRO A 81 -11.21 12.81 2.75
N LEU A 82 -10.11 13.41 2.31
CA LEU A 82 -10.04 14.51 1.37
C LEU A 82 -9.24 14.01 0.17
N ARG A 83 -9.69 14.31 -1.03
CA ARG A 83 -9.02 13.89 -2.27
C ARG A 83 -8.76 15.12 -3.12
N TYR A 84 -7.52 15.28 -3.55
CA TYR A 84 -7.11 16.40 -4.39
C TYR A 84 -6.32 15.92 -5.59
N VAL A 85 -6.62 16.51 -6.75
CA VAL A 85 -5.73 16.50 -7.91
C VAL A 85 -4.93 17.77 -7.90
N VAL A 86 -3.62 17.67 -8.02
CA VAL A 86 -2.69 18.78 -8.17
C VAL A 86 -2.35 18.90 -9.64
N GLU A 87 -2.58 20.08 -10.21
CA GLU A 87 -2.31 20.36 -11.63
C GLU A 87 -1.30 21.49 -11.76
N ALA A 88 -0.36 21.31 -12.69
CA ALA A 88 0.55 22.34 -13.17
C ALA A 88 0.05 22.82 -14.55
N GLY A 89 -0.49 24.05 -14.61
CA GLY A 89 -1.32 24.47 -15.73
C GLY A 89 -2.59 23.62 -15.81
N ASP A 90 -2.80 22.93 -16.93
CA ASP A 90 -3.93 22.03 -17.15
C ASP A 90 -3.53 20.55 -17.07
N THR A 91 -2.30 20.25 -16.59
CA THR A 91 -1.78 18.89 -16.53
C THR A 91 -1.79 18.40 -15.09
N PRO A 92 -2.48 17.29 -14.75
CA PRO A 92 -2.37 16.63 -13.47
C PRO A 92 -0.96 16.09 -13.23
N VAL A 93 -0.34 16.50 -12.13
CA VAL A 93 1.01 16.09 -11.75
C VAL A 93 1.05 15.19 -10.53
N ALA A 94 0.01 15.26 -9.70
CA ALA A 94 -0.13 14.37 -8.54
C ALA A 94 -1.60 14.23 -8.13
N VAL A 95 -1.89 13.10 -7.46
CA VAL A 95 -3.12 12.91 -6.70
C VAL A 95 -2.78 12.61 -5.25
N VAL A 96 -3.64 13.03 -4.33
CA VAL A 96 -3.43 12.74 -2.91
C VAL A 96 -4.75 12.52 -2.17
N SER A 97 -4.84 11.39 -1.48
CA SER A 97 -5.88 11.09 -0.50
C SER A 97 -5.35 11.39 0.90
N ILE A 98 -5.92 12.40 1.54
CA ILE A 98 -5.52 12.87 2.86
C ILE A 98 -6.58 12.46 3.88
N GLN A 99 -6.18 11.87 4.97
CA GLN A 99 -7.03 11.57 6.11
C GLN A 99 -6.96 12.78 7.07
N GLU A 100 -8.05 13.54 7.16
CA GLU A 100 -8.19 14.70 8.05
C GLU A 100 -8.86 14.28 9.34
N ARG A 101 -8.35 14.74 10.48
CA ARG A 101 -9.00 14.58 11.78
C ARG A 101 -8.91 15.86 12.59
N SER A 102 -10.04 16.31 13.16
CA SER A 102 -10.05 17.45 14.07
C SER A 102 -9.34 17.08 15.38
N LEU A 103 -8.50 17.99 15.90
CA LEU A 103 -7.77 17.79 17.16
C LEU A 103 -8.69 17.73 18.39
N LEU A 104 -9.72 18.58 18.42
CA LEU A 104 -10.59 18.77 19.58
C LEU A 104 -12.05 18.43 19.28
N GLY A 105 -12.36 18.02 18.05
CA GLY A 105 -13.72 17.71 17.61
C GLY A 105 -14.67 18.90 17.83
N ARG A 106 -15.97 18.62 17.93
CA ARG A 106 -17.01 19.66 18.14
C ARG A 106 -16.89 20.37 19.50
N ARG A 107 -16.22 19.75 20.48
CA ARG A 107 -16.03 20.32 21.83
C ARG A 107 -14.94 21.41 21.86
N GLY A 108 -14.16 21.56 20.80
CA GLY A 108 -13.06 22.52 20.71
C GLY A 108 -13.48 23.99 20.46
N GLY A 109 -14.77 24.27 20.23
CA GLY A 109 -15.21 25.62 19.87
C GLY A 109 -14.35 26.20 18.72
N PRO A 110 -13.83 27.45 18.82
CA PRO A 110 -12.98 28.04 17.78
C PRO A 110 -11.70 27.26 17.47
N LEU A 111 -11.18 26.50 18.44
CA LEU A 111 -10.00 25.65 18.26
C LEU A 111 -10.32 24.33 17.56
N GLY A 112 -11.59 23.94 17.45
CA GLY A 112 -12.07 22.78 16.69
C GLY A 112 -11.77 22.84 15.19
N ARG A 113 -11.41 24.03 14.66
CA ARG A 113 -10.98 24.21 13.26
C ARG A 113 -9.61 23.59 12.96
N TYR A 114 -8.78 23.40 13.99
CA TYR A 114 -7.44 22.83 13.79
C TYR A 114 -7.51 21.33 13.60
N THR A 115 -6.77 20.85 12.59
CA THR A 115 -6.81 19.46 12.14
C THR A 115 -5.41 18.86 12.11
N ILE A 116 -5.34 17.54 12.11
CA ILE A 116 -4.16 16.79 11.72
C ILE A 116 -4.46 16.09 10.39
N HIS A 117 -3.48 16.08 9.52
CA HIS A 117 -3.56 15.47 8.20
C HIS A 117 -2.56 14.32 8.10
N TYR A 118 -2.97 13.24 7.46
CA TYR A 118 -2.09 12.14 7.12
C TYR A 118 -2.43 11.64 5.70
N ALA A 119 -1.43 11.58 4.84
CA ALA A 119 -1.53 11.01 3.51
C ALA A 119 -0.71 9.70 3.46
N PRO A 120 -1.34 8.54 3.77
CA PRO A 120 -0.64 7.26 3.80
C PRO A 120 -0.12 6.91 2.40
N HIS A 121 1.17 6.61 2.30
CA HIS A 121 1.88 6.31 1.05
C HIS A 121 1.71 7.37 -0.07
N GLY A 122 1.22 8.56 0.30
CA GLY A 122 1.01 9.67 -0.63
C GLY A 122 2.02 10.81 -0.46
N PRO A 123 2.06 11.74 -1.46
CA PRO A 123 1.22 11.79 -2.65
C PRO A 123 1.62 10.75 -3.71
N VAL A 124 0.67 10.40 -4.59
CA VAL A 124 0.95 9.63 -5.80
C VAL A 124 1.35 10.62 -6.89
N LEU A 125 2.62 10.59 -7.29
CA LEU A 125 3.11 11.41 -8.39
C LEU A 125 2.70 10.80 -9.73
N LEU A 126 2.06 11.59 -10.60
CA LEU A 126 1.72 11.22 -11.98
C LEU A 126 2.85 11.59 -12.94
N ASP A 127 3.71 12.53 -12.53
CA ASP A 127 4.91 12.95 -13.22
C ASP A 127 6.03 13.17 -12.19
N THR A 128 7.23 12.69 -12.48
CA THR A 128 8.40 12.77 -11.60
C THR A 128 9.42 13.82 -12.04
N ALA A 129 9.11 14.62 -13.07
CA ALA A 129 9.93 15.77 -13.45
C ALA A 129 10.06 16.75 -12.27
N PRO A 130 11.21 17.41 -12.07
CA PRO A 130 11.45 18.30 -10.93
C PRO A 130 10.39 19.38 -10.73
N GLU A 131 9.87 19.95 -11.81
CA GLU A 131 8.84 20.98 -11.83
C GLU A 131 7.49 20.41 -11.37
N ALA A 132 7.14 19.20 -11.82
CA ALA A 132 5.93 18.49 -11.43
C ALA A 132 5.97 18.11 -9.93
N VAL A 133 7.11 17.60 -9.46
CA VAL A 133 7.33 17.31 -8.03
C VAL A 133 7.22 18.58 -7.20
N SER A 134 7.83 19.70 -7.64
CA SER A 134 7.73 20.98 -6.95
C SER A 134 6.28 21.47 -6.86
N ALA A 135 5.51 21.37 -7.95
CA ALA A 135 4.10 21.71 -7.99
C ALA A 135 3.27 20.83 -7.05
N ALA A 136 3.52 19.49 -7.04
CA ALA A 136 2.86 18.56 -6.14
C ALA A 136 3.08 18.92 -4.67
N LEU A 137 4.33 19.22 -4.27
CA LEU A 137 4.68 19.58 -2.89
C LEU A 137 4.08 20.93 -2.48
N GLU A 138 4.08 21.93 -3.38
CA GLU A 138 3.42 23.20 -3.14
C GLU A 138 1.89 23.03 -3.01
N GLY A 139 1.28 22.13 -3.81
CA GLY A 139 -0.12 21.78 -3.68
C GLY A 139 -0.44 21.23 -2.30
N LEU A 140 0.35 20.30 -1.78
CA LEU A 140 0.21 19.75 -0.43
C LEU A 140 0.30 20.84 0.66
N ARG A 141 1.25 21.77 0.52
CA ARG A 141 1.42 22.89 1.46
C ARG A 141 0.18 23.78 1.50
N ARG A 142 -0.38 24.10 0.32
CA ARG A 142 -1.60 24.92 0.20
C ARG A 142 -2.81 24.22 0.80
N ILE A 143 -3.00 22.92 0.51
CA ILE A 143 -4.07 22.13 1.11
C ILE A 143 -3.97 22.17 2.64
N ALA A 144 -2.80 21.90 3.20
CA ALA A 144 -2.57 21.92 4.64
C ALA A 144 -2.88 23.28 5.26
N ALA A 145 -2.46 24.37 4.61
CA ALA A 145 -2.71 25.75 5.08
C ALA A 145 -4.20 26.12 5.02
N GLN A 146 -4.86 25.86 3.91
CA GLN A 146 -6.29 26.16 3.70
C GLN A 146 -7.20 25.39 4.68
N ARG A 147 -6.78 24.19 5.06
CA ARG A 147 -7.51 23.31 5.98
C ARG A 147 -7.12 23.50 7.46
N CYS A 148 -6.34 24.53 7.79
CA CYS A 148 -5.85 24.79 9.14
C CYS A 148 -5.14 23.58 9.79
N ALA A 149 -4.38 22.82 9.01
CA ALA A 149 -3.62 21.70 9.53
C ALA A 149 -2.55 22.17 10.52
N VAL A 150 -2.48 21.57 11.68
CA VAL A 150 -1.35 21.71 12.62
C VAL A 150 -0.13 20.99 12.08
N THR A 151 -0.37 19.84 11.47
CA THR A 151 0.64 19.06 10.76
C THR A 151 0.00 18.29 9.61
N LEU A 152 0.72 18.17 8.51
CA LEU A 152 0.49 17.20 7.44
C LEU A 152 1.65 16.21 7.49
N THR A 153 1.36 14.94 7.75
CA THR A 153 2.33 13.85 7.67
C THR A 153 2.13 13.12 6.35
N ILE A 154 3.22 12.82 5.66
CA ILE A 154 3.27 11.99 4.44
C ILE A 154 4.34 10.92 4.62
N ASP A 155 4.13 9.75 4.06
CA ASP A 155 5.09 8.64 4.07
C ASP A 155 5.10 7.91 2.71
N PRO A 156 5.42 8.64 1.62
CA PRO A 156 5.37 8.07 0.29
C PRO A 156 6.33 6.89 0.15
N GLY A 157 5.93 5.90 -0.65
CA GLY A 157 6.73 4.71 -0.93
C GLY A 157 7.95 4.98 -1.84
N TRP A 158 8.47 6.21 -1.86
CA TRP A 158 9.58 6.59 -2.72
C TRP A 158 10.92 6.01 -2.23
N GLU A 159 11.74 5.61 -3.17
CA GLU A 159 13.07 5.09 -2.87
C GLU A 159 14.01 6.18 -2.34
N GLU A 160 14.83 5.87 -1.34
CA GLU A 160 15.75 6.82 -0.73
C GLU A 160 16.75 7.39 -1.73
N GLY A 161 17.22 6.60 -2.69
CA GLY A 161 18.13 7.01 -3.75
C GLY A 161 17.52 7.90 -4.84
N SER A 162 16.18 8.13 -4.83
CA SER A 162 15.49 8.89 -5.90
C SER A 162 15.77 10.39 -5.91
N GLY A 163 16.41 10.95 -4.90
CA GLY A 163 16.62 12.39 -4.75
C GLY A 163 15.40 13.20 -4.29
N LEU A 164 14.22 12.57 -4.20
CA LEU A 164 12.97 13.24 -3.81
C LEU A 164 12.99 13.79 -2.38
N HIS A 165 13.83 13.22 -1.50
CA HIS A 165 14.06 13.76 -0.14
C HIS A 165 14.60 15.21 -0.17
N THR A 166 15.42 15.57 -1.16
CA THR A 166 15.93 16.94 -1.34
C THR A 166 14.79 17.88 -1.72
N ALA A 167 13.90 17.46 -2.62
CA ALA A 167 12.72 18.25 -3.01
C ALA A 167 11.79 18.50 -1.81
N LEU A 168 11.54 17.47 -0.99
CA LEU A 168 10.76 17.59 0.25
C LEU A 168 11.37 18.60 1.22
N SER A 169 12.67 18.50 1.47
CA SER A 169 13.38 19.41 2.37
C SER A 169 13.36 20.84 1.85
N GLY A 170 13.57 21.02 0.55
CA GLY A 170 13.49 22.33 -0.14
C GLY A 170 12.08 22.94 -0.08
N ALA A 171 11.04 22.13 -0.10
CA ALA A 171 9.66 22.57 0.09
C ALA A 171 9.27 22.78 1.56
N GLY A 172 10.20 22.66 2.51
CA GLY A 172 9.98 22.91 3.93
C GLY A 172 9.36 21.74 4.71
N PHE A 173 9.28 20.56 4.11
CA PHE A 173 8.98 19.33 4.83
C PHE A 173 10.20 18.90 5.66
N ARG A 174 9.97 18.30 6.81
CA ARG A 174 11.01 17.80 7.70
C ARG A 174 10.78 16.33 7.96
N VAL A 175 11.85 15.57 8.13
CA VAL A 175 11.76 14.18 8.57
C VAL A 175 10.94 14.10 9.85
N ALA A 176 9.95 13.22 9.89
CA ALA A 176 9.12 13.00 11.07
C ALA A 176 9.96 12.43 12.21
N ALA A 177 9.56 12.72 13.46
CA ALA A 177 10.26 12.20 14.63
C ALA A 177 10.25 10.66 14.71
N ARG A 178 9.29 10.02 14.06
CA ARG A 178 9.16 8.57 13.95
C ARG A 178 8.45 8.24 12.64
N ASP A 179 8.92 7.22 11.96
CA ASP A 179 8.24 6.68 10.78
C ASP A 179 6.88 6.10 11.15
N VAL A 180 5.91 6.26 10.26
CA VAL A 180 4.56 5.71 10.46
C VAL A 180 4.57 4.22 10.15
N GLN A 181 5.30 3.81 9.11
CA GLN A 181 5.47 2.42 8.75
C GLN A 181 6.50 1.74 9.66
N VAL A 182 6.26 0.48 9.98
CA VAL A 182 7.15 -0.31 10.88
C VAL A 182 8.49 -0.59 10.20
N SER A 183 8.48 -0.77 8.88
CA SER A 183 9.64 -1.10 8.06
C SER A 183 9.82 -0.09 6.93
N ARG A 184 11.05 0.29 6.65
CA ARG A 184 11.43 1.11 5.50
C ARG A 184 12.12 0.30 4.40
N THR A 185 12.67 -0.85 4.76
CA THR A 185 13.38 -1.73 3.82
C THR A 185 12.47 -2.83 3.31
N ALA A 186 11.99 -2.70 2.09
CA ALA A 186 11.19 -3.71 1.41
C ALA A 186 12.08 -4.67 0.61
N MET A 187 11.63 -5.93 0.45
CA MET A 187 12.29 -6.90 -0.44
C MET A 187 11.46 -7.05 -1.71
N ILE A 188 11.94 -6.52 -2.83
CA ILE A 188 11.22 -6.51 -4.09
C ILE A 188 11.80 -7.54 -5.06
N VAL A 189 10.95 -8.43 -5.55
CA VAL A 189 11.25 -9.38 -6.63
C VAL A 189 10.81 -8.75 -7.95
N ALA A 190 11.75 -8.56 -8.89
CA ALA A 190 11.42 -8.15 -10.25
C ALA A 190 10.73 -9.32 -10.97
N LEU A 191 9.54 -9.08 -11.51
CA LEU A 191 8.77 -10.12 -12.17
C LEU A 191 9.24 -10.31 -13.61
N GLN A 192 9.46 -11.57 -14.00
CA GLN A 192 9.97 -11.93 -15.32
C GLN A 192 8.85 -12.41 -16.24
N PRO A 193 8.98 -12.18 -17.56
CA PRO A 193 7.92 -12.50 -18.54
C PRO A 193 7.70 -14.00 -18.71
N SER A 194 8.67 -14.85 -18.36
CA SER A 194 8.57 -16.30 -18.47
C SER A 194 8.88 -17.02 -17.16
N GLU A 195 8.30 -18.21 -16.97
CA GLU A 195 8.59 -19.06 -15.82
C GLU A 195 10.08 -19.44 -15.76
N ALA A 196 10.70 -19.73 -16.89
CA ALA A 196 12.10 -20.09 -16.96
C ALA A 196 12.99 -18.96 -16.45
N ALA A 197 12.80 -17.73 -16.95
CA ALA A 197 13.55 -16.55 -16.49
C ALA A 197 13.29 -16.25 -15.00
N GLN A 198 12.06 -16.44 -14.51
CA GLN A 198 11.77 -16.26 -13.08
C GLN A 198 12.46 -17.32 -12.22
N ARG A 199 12.56 -18.56 -12.71
CA ARG A 199 13.25 -19.65 -11.99
C ARG A 199 14.76 -19.40 -11.87
N GLU A 200 15.39 -18.76 -12.85
CA GLU A 200 16.81 -18.39 -12.81
C GLU A 200 17.14 -17.42 -11.67
N MET A 201 16.15 -16.62 -11.21
CA MET A 201 16.33 -15.72 -10.08
C MET A 201 16.26 -16.43 -8.71
N LEU A 202 15.77 -17.67 -8.67
CA LEU A 202 15.63 -18.41 -7.41
C LEU A 202 16.98 -18.83 -6.85
N GLY A 203 17.17 -18.70 -5.55
CA GLY A 203 18.27 -19.32 -4.85
C GLY A 203 18.23 -20.86 -5.01
N HIS A 204 19.38 -21.48 -5.03
CA HIS A 204 19.58 -22.92 -5.35
C HIS A 204 18.61 -23.85 -4.59
N THR A 205 18.38 -23.63 -3.29
CA THR A 205 17.48 -24.47 -2.48
C THR A 205 16.01 -24.18 -2.68
N THR A 206 15.64 -22.96 -3.12
CA THR A 206 14.25 -22.54 -3.24
C THR A 206 13.52 -23.31 -4.34
N GLY A 207 14.17 -23.49 -5.50
CA GLY A 207 13.62 -24.31 -6.57
C GLY A 207 13.36 -25.77 -6.13
N TYR A 208 14.28 -26.35 -5.36
CA TYR A 208 14.11 -27.68 -4.77
C TYR A 208 12.92 -27.70 -3.80
N ASP A 209 12.79 -26.72 -2.90
CA ASP A 209 11.70 -26.65 -1.93
C ASP A 209 10.32 -26.50 -2.60
N ILE A 210 10.22 -25.73 -3.67
CA ILE A 210 9.01 -25.59 -4.49
C ILE A 210 8.63 -26.93 -5.12
N ASN A 211 9.60 -27.60 -5.76
CA ASN A 211 9.36 -28.90 -6.39
C ASN A 211 8.99 -29.98 -5.37
N ARG A 212 9.62 -29.96 -4.18
CA ARG A 212 9.28 -30.85 -3.06
C ARG A 212 7.86 -30.65 -2.58
N ALA A 213 7.43 -29.39 -2.38
CA ALA A 213 6.05 -29.09 -1.98
C ALA A 213 5.05 -29.63 -3.00
N THR A 214 5.32 -29.42 -4.27
CA THR A 214 4.49 -29.93 -5.37
C THR A 214 4.44 -31.47 -5.36
N ALA A 215 5.58 -32.14 -5.22
CA ALA A 215 5.66 -33.61 -5.17
C ALA A 215 4.94 -34.20 -3.95
N LEU A 216 4.89 -33.48 -2.84
CA LEU A 216 4.12 -33.87 -1.65
C LEU A 216 2.61 -33.71 -1.81
N GLY A 217 2.13 -33.07 -2.88
CA GLY A 217 0.72 -32.80 -3.10
C GLY A 217 0.19 -31.55 -2.39
N VAL A 218 1.07 -30.59 -2.04
CA VAL A 218 0.64 -29.28 -1.55
C VAL A 218 -0.11 -28.56 -2.66
N THR A 219 -1.30 -28.05 -2.34
CA THR A 219 -2.14 -27.27 -3.24
C THR A 219 -2.11 -25.77 -2.88
N THR A 220 -2.43 -24.94 -3.85
CA THR A 220 -2.61 -23.51 -3.64
C THR A 220 -3.98 -23.09 -4.15
N GLU A 221 -4.59 -22.14 -3.48
CA GLU A 221 -5.93 -21.60 -3.78
C GLU A 221 -5.87 -20.08 -3.74
N ARG A 222 -6.42 -19.43 -4.76
CA ARG A 222 -6.73 -17.99 -4.76
C ARG A 222 -8.22 -17.83 -4.55
N ILE A 223 -8.60 -17.01 -3.59
CA ILE A 223 -9.99 -16.74 -3.25
C ILE A 223 -10.56 -15.75 -4.27
N ASP A 224 -11.75 -16.05 -4.78
CA ASP A 224 -12.53 -15.07 -5.54
C ASP A 224 -13.09 -14.01 -4.57
N MET A 225 -12.50 -12.85 -4.58
CA MET A 225 -12.91 -11.75 -3.72
C MET A 225 -14.25 -11.13 -4.13
N ALA A 226 -14.78 -11.46 -5.29
CA ALA A 226 -16.13 -11.05 -5.73
C ALA A 226 -17.24 -11.98 -5.18
N ASP A 227 -16.92 -13.24 -4.88
CA ASP A 227 -17.86 -14.17 -4.21
C ASP A 227 -17.97 -13.79 -2.71
N ALA A 228 -19.07 -13.12 -2.33
CA ALA A 228 -19.25 -12.63 -0.97
C ALA A 228 -19.21 -13.74 0.09
N ALA A 229 -19.85 -14.89 -0.17
CA ALA A 229 -19.93 -15.97 0.82
C ALA A 229 -18.57 -16.66 1.03
N GLY A 230 -17.89 -17.00 -0.07
CA GLY A 230 -16.56 -17.62 -0.04
C GLY A 230 -15.52 -16.68 0.54
N ARG A 231 -15.57 -15.38 0.18
CA ARG A 231 -14.70 -14.34 0.72
C ARG A 231 -14.80 -14.22 2.24
N GLU A 232 -16.03 -14.08 2.80
CA GLU A 232 -16.22 -13.89 4.24
C GLU A 232 -15.67 -15.08 5.04
N ALA A 233 -15.93 -16.29 4.61
CA ALA A 233 -15.41 -17.48 5.25
C ALA A 233 -13.88 -17.54 5.19
N ALA A 234 -13.29 -17.22 4.03
CA ALA A 234 -11.85 -17.21 3.83
C ALA A 234 -11.13 -16.12 4.63
N LEU A 235 -11.70 -14.90 4.68
CA LEU A 235 -11.16 -13.80 5.48
C LEU A 235 -11.19 -14.12 6.98
N ALA A 236 -12.27 -14.72 7.47
CA ALA A 236 -12.37 -15.15 8.86
C ALA A 236 -11.30 -16.20 9.22
N GLU A 237 -11.12 -17.22 8.38
CA GLU A 237 -10.08 -18.24 8.56
C GLU A 237 -8.67 -17.62 8.48
N PHE A 238 -8.44 -16.72 7.55
CA PHE A 238 -7.15 -16.05 7.41
C PHE A 238 -6.83 -15.17 8.63
N TYR A 239 -7.83 -14.47 9.20
CA TYR A 239 -7.63 -13.70 10.43
C TYR A 239 -7.17 -14.58 11.59
N ASP A 240 -7.77 -15.76 11.75
CA ASP A 240 -7.37 -16.69 12.82
C ASP A 240 -5.92 -17.15 12.63
N MET A 241 -5.51 -17.47 11.39
CA MET A 241 -4.12 -17.79 11.06
C MET A 241 -3.16 -16.61 11.29
N HIS A 242 -3.57 -15.40 10.90
CA HIS A 242 -2.79 -14.17 11.08
C HIS A 242 -2.60 -13.86 12.56
N SER A 243 -3.67 -13.98 13.35
CA SER A 243 -3.64 -13.79 14.81
C SER A 243 -2.74 -14.82 15.52
N ALA A 244 -2.81 -16.09 15.13
CA ALA A 244 -1.92 -17.13 15.64
C ALA A 244 -0.45 -16.83 15.30
N THR A 245 -0.20 -16.39 14.07
CA THR A 245 1.14 -15.98 13.62
C THR A 245 1.65 -14.77 14.41
N GLY A 246 0.82 -13.75 14.62
CA GLY A 246 1.18 -12.56 15.39
C GLY A 246 1.57 -12.89 16.84
N LYS A 247 0.84 -13.79 17.48
CA LYS A 247 1.19 -14.29 18.83
C LYS A 247 2.53 -15.03 18.86
N ARG A 248 2.81 -15.84 17.86
CA ARG A 248 4.04 -16.65 17.76
C ARG A 248 5.26 -15.80 17.42
N GLU A 249 5.12 -14.86 16.49
CA GLU A 249 6.21 -14.04 15.97
C GLU A 249 6.36 -12.68 16.70
N GLY A 250 5.43 -12.36 17.61
CA GLY A 250 5.51 -11.17 18.46
C GLY A 250 5.13 -9.84 17.79
N PHE A 251 4.37 -9.86 16.70
CA PHE A 251 3.86 -8.62 16.11
C PHE A 251 2.40 -8.33 16.50
N ILE A 252 2.02 -7.06 16.44
CA ILE A 252 0.68 -6.61 16.83
C ILE A 252 -0.31 -6.90 15.69
N VAL A 253 -1.33 -7.68 15.98
CA VAL A 253 -2.53 -7.85 15.13
C VAL A 253 -3.61 -6.91 15.64
N ARG A 254 -4.27 -6.21 14.72
CA ARG A 254 -5.35 -5.28 15.06
C ARG A 254 -6.62 -6.06 15.42
N ASP A 255 -7.59 -5.31 15.94
CA ASP A 255 -8.92 -5.84 16.22
C ASP A 255 -9.53 -6.56 15.00
N ARG A 256 -10.26 -7.64 15.27
CA ARG A 256 -10.83 -8.54 14.26
C ARG A 256 -11.75 -7.81 13.29
N ASP A 257 -12.66 -7.02 13.81
CA ASP A 257 -13.68 -6.35 13.00
C ASP A 257 -13.00 -5.31 12.09
N TYR A 258 -11.96 -4.64 12.60
CA TYR A 258 -11.17 -3.70 11.80
C TYR A 258 -10.42 -4.38 10.65
N GLU A 259 -9.71 -5.49 10.93
CA GLU A 259 -8.92 -6.19 9.90
C GLU A 259 -9.85 -6.79 8.83
N LEU A 260 -10.95 -7.44 9.25
CA LEU A 260 -11.90 -8.02 8.32
C LEU A 260 -12.55 -6.95 7.43
N GLU A 261 -12.94 -5.80 8.00
CA GLU A 261 -13.51 -4.70 7.24
C GLU A 261 -12.52 -4.09 6.25
N GLN A 262 -11.26 -3.93 6.67
CA GLN A 262 -10.18 -3.46 5.80
C GLN A 262 -9.97 -4.40 4.62
N TRP A 263 -9.85 -5.70 4.87
CA TRP A 263 -9.56 -6.68 3.83
C TRP A 263 -10.76 -6.87 2.88
N ARG A 264 -11.97 -6.85 3.44
CA ARG A 264 -13.22 -6.88 2.66
C ARG A 264 -13.33 -5.69 1.72
N SER A 265 -13.22 -4.46 2.28
CA SER A 265 -13.37 -3.23 1.50
C SER A 265 -12.36 -3.12 0.36
N LEU A 266 -11.10 -3.52 0.61
CA LEU A 266 -10.07 -3.53 -0.42
C LEU A 266 -10.29 -4.66 -1.43
N GLY A 267 -10.76 -5.83 -1.00
CA GLY A 267 -11.10 -6.95 -1.89
C GLY A 267 -12.25 -6.62 -2.82
N GLU A 268 -13.32 -6.02 -2.31
CA GLU A 268 -14.48 -5.56 -3.10
C GLU A 268 -14.11 -4.48 -4.11
N ALA A 269 -13.13 -3.65 -3.78
CA ALA A 269 -12.58 -2.66 -4.70
C ALA A 269 -11.57 -3.24 -5.72
N GLY A 270 -11.29 -4.55 -5.69
CA GLY A 270 -10.31 -5.19 -6.57
C GLY A 270 -8.86 -4.82 -6.26
N LEU A 271 -8.60 -4.35 -5.03
CA LEU A 271 -7.28 -3.89 -4.57
C LEU A 271 -6.60 -4.89 -3.62
N ALA A 272 -7.24 -6.01 -3.32
CA ALA A 272 -6.68 -7.07 -2.49
C ALA A 272 -6.99 -8.45 -3.03
N ASP A 273 -6.03 -9.38 -2.86
CA ASP A 273 -6.16 -10.80 -3.15
C ASP A 273 -5.81 -11.62 -1.93
N LEU A 274 -6.52 -12.72 -1.74
CA LEU A 274 -6.25 -13.67 -0.67
C LEU A 274 -5.87 -15.03 -1.25
N TRP A 275 -4.75 -15.56 -0.80
CA TRP A 275 -4.22 -16.85 -1.22
C TRP A 275 -3.97 -17.78 -0.05
N PHE A 276 -4.16 -19.07 -0.27
CA PHE A 276 -3.81 -20.12 0.67
C PHE A 276 -2.93 -21.20 0.02
N ALA A 277 -2.20 -21.93 0.86
CA ALA A 277 -1.54 -23.17 0.51
C ALA A 277 -1.57 -24.16 1.67
N GLY A 278 -1.57 -25.48 1.34
CA GLY A 278 -1.48 -26.50 2.36
C GLY A 278 -1.55 -27.93 1.81
N LEU A 279 -1.30 -28.89 2.67
CA LEU A 279 -1.37 -30.33 2.36
C LEU A 279 -2.66 -30.92 2.96
N GLY A 280 -3.66 -31.08 2.10
CA GLY A 280 -4.98 -31.58 2.52
C GLY A 280 -5.87 -30.51 3.20
N GLY A 281 -5.50 -29.24 3.15
CA GLY A 281 -6.23 -28.12 3.70
C GLY A 281 -5.46 -26.82 3.55
N ARG A 282 -5.88 -25.76 4.25
CA ARG A 282 -5.22 -24.45 4.28
C ARG A 282 -4.29 -24.39 5.49
N ASP A 283 -2.98 -24.48 5.28
CA ASP A 283 -1.95 -24.46 6.33
C ASP A 283 -1.36 -23.06 6.50
N THR A 284 -1.29 -22.28 5.42
CA THR A 284 -0.74 -20.93 5.37
C THR A 284 -1.51 -20.07 4.38
N GLY A 285 -1.49 -18.75 4.58
CA GLY A 285 -2.14 -17.80 3.69
C GLY A 285 -1.37 -16.49 3.56
N ALA A 286 -1.71 -15.75 2.52
CA ALA A 286 -1.14 -14.48 2.14
C ALA A 286 -2.25 -13.54 1.70
N LEU A 287 -2.37 -12.36 2.34
CA LEU A 287 -3.16 -11.25 1.84
C LEU A 287 -2.23 -10.30 1.11
N LEU A 288 -2.61 -9.96 -0.11
CA LEU A 288 -1.85 -9.14 -1.04
C LEU A 288 -2.60 -7.84 -1.30
N LEU A 289 -1.88 -6.74 -1.49
CA LEU A 289 -2.46 -5.46 -1.91
C LEU A 289 -1.86 -5.01 -3.24
N HIS A 290 -2.68 -4.36 -4.06
CA HIS A 290 -2.24 -3.72 -5.29
C HIS A 290 -1.66 -2.33 -4.97
N SER A 291 -0.45 -2.05 -5.46
CA SER A 291 0.25 -0.79 -5.23
C SER A 291 0.93 -0.34 -6.52
N GLY A 292 0.19 0.38 -7.36
CA GLY A 292 0.66 0.79 -8.68
C GLY A 292 1.11 -0.39 -9.53
N SER A 293 2.38 -0.42 -9.88
CA SER A 293 2.99 -1.54 -10.62
C SER A 293 3.45 -2.69 -9.74
N LEU A 294 3.28 -2.60 -8.41
CA LEU A 294 3.70 -3.62 -7.47
C LEU A 294 2.50 -4.39 -6.90
N LEU A 295 2.68 -5.70 -6.69
CA LEU A 295 1.87 -6.49 -5.79
C LEU A 295 2.59 -6.57 -4.44
N VAL A 296 1.91 -6.23 -3.35
CA VAL A 296 2.51 -6.17 -2.01
C VAL A 296 2.02 -7.30 -1.12
N TYR A 297 2.93 -8.09 -0.55
CA TYR A 297 2.65 -9.07 0.49
C TYR A 297 2.37 -8.36 1.82
N PHE A 298 1.10 -8.04 2.03
CA PHE A 298 0.66 -7.17 3.11
C PHE A 298 0.54 -7.89 4.45
N ALA A 299 -0.08 -9.08 4.46
CA ALA A 299 -0.24 -9.86 5.68
C ALA A 299 0.00 -11.34 5.42
N ALA A 300 0.56 -12.00 6.43
CA ALA A 300 0.86 -13.43 6.45
C ALA A 300 0.09 -14.13 7.56
N GLY A 301 -0.32 -15.34 7.32
CA GLY A 301 -0.93 -16.19 8.35
C GLY A 301 -0.52 -17.66 8.17
N SER A 302 -0.38 -18.38 9.28
CA SER A 302 -0.23 -19.83 9.25
C SER A 302 -0.94 -20.46 10.43
N ARG A 303 -1.51 -21.63 10.18
CA ARG A 303 -2.22 -22.41 11.19
C ARG A 303 -1.25 -22.90 12.25
N ASP A 304 -1.66 -22.89 13.51
CA ASP A 304 -0.90 -23.51 14.58
C ASP A 304 -0.75 -25.01 14.33
N GLY A 305 0.44 -25.54 14.59
CA GLY A 305 0.78 -26.95 14.35
C GLY A 305 1.02 -27.34 12.89
N ALA A 306 0.84 -26.44 11.91
CA ALA A 306 1.18 -26.73 10.53
C ALA A 306 2.68 -26.97 10.37
N ASP A 307 3.06 -28.13 9.81
CA ASP A 307 4.47 -28.46 9.57
C ASP A 307 4.97 -27.85 8.25
N LEU A 308 5.07 -26.51 8.24
CA LEU A 308 5.52 -25.77 7.06
C LEU A 308 6.99 -26.05 6.69
N ARG A 309 7.79 -26.56 7.64
CA ARG A 309 9.18 -26.98 7.35
C ARG A 309 9.21 -28.25 6.52
N ARG A 310 8.33 -29.22 6.80
CA ARG A 310 8.23 -30.47 6.05
C ARG A 310 7.54 -30.29 4.71
N THR A 311 6.39 -29.59 4.69
CA THR A 311 5.54 -29.43 3.50
C THR A 311 6.08 -28.40 2.51
N ARG A 312 6.85 -27.42 2.99
CA ARG A 312 7.31 -26.27 2.18
C ARG A 312 6.16 -25.46 1.56
N ALA A 313 4.97 -25.49 2.17
CA ALA A 313 3.78 -24.84 1.64
C ALA A 313 3.99 -23.33 1.40
N ASN A 314 4.71 -22.62 2.29
CA ASN A 314 5.06 -21.22 2.08
C ASN A 314 5.89 -20.98 0.81
N HIS A 315 6.82 -21.90 0.46
CA HIS A 315 7.65 -21.76 -0.75
C HIS A 315 6.78 -21.86 -2.00
N LEU A 316 5.88 -22.85 -2.02
CA LEU A 316 4.97 -23.02 -3.15
C LEU A 316 3.98 -21.86 -3.25
N LEU A 317 3.45 -21.37 -2.11
CA LEU A 317 2.55 -20.22 -2.06
C LEU A 317 3.20 -18.98 -2.69
N GLN A 318 4.39 -18.59 -2.21
CA GLN A 318 5.12 -17.44 -2.73
C GLN A 318 5.44 -17.58 -4.23
N TRP A 319 5.85 -18.78 -4.65
CA TRP A 319 6.12 -19.06 -6.06
C TRP A 319 4.87 -18.88 -6.93
N ARG A 320 3.73 -19.40 -6.50
CA ARG A 320 2.46 -19.27 -7.25
C ARG A 320 2.00 -17.83 -7.34
N ILE A 321 2.17 -17.06 -6.25
CA ILE A 321 1.87 -15.61 -6.23
C ILE A 321 2.78 -14.87 -7.21
N ILE A 322 4.10 -15.10 -7.18
CA ILE A 322 5.07 -14.49 -8.08
C ILE A 322 4.70 -14.78 -9.55
N ARG A 323 4.37 -16.03 -9.87
CA ARG A 323 3.99 -16.39 -11.23
C ARG A 323 2.70 -15.72 -11.67
N TRP A 324 1.67 -15.78 -10.84
CA TRP A 324 0.41 -15.12 -11.11
C TRP A 324 0.57 -13.59 -11.27
N ALA A 325 1.34 -12.96 -10.42
CA ALA A 325 1.59 -11.52 -10.49
C ALA A 325 2.25 -11.12 -11.83
N GLY A 326 3.23 -11.88 -12.29
CA GLY A 326 3.85 -11.66 -13.61
C GLY A 326 2.87 -11.85 -14.77
N GLU A 327 2.02 -12.88 -14.70
CA GLU A 327 0.99 -13.17 -15.70
C GLU A 327 -0.13 -12.11 -15.76
N THR A 328 -0.39 -11.44 -14.64
CA THR A 328 -1.40 -10.37 -14.54
C THR A 328 -0.86 -8.97 -14.84
N GLY A 329 0.47 -8.84 -15.07
CA GLY A 329 1.09 -7.61 -15.54
C GLY A 329 1.68 -6.70 -14.47
N PHE A 330 1.83 -7.18 -13.23
CA PHE A 330 2.64 -6.47 -12.24
C PHE A 330 4.12 -6.49 -12.66
N ALA A 331 4.83 -5.40 -12.38
CA ALA A 331 6.26 -5.30 -12.65
C ALA A 331 7.12 -5.89 -11.53
N GLY A 332 6.62 -5.87 -10.30
CA GLY A 332 7.33 -6.35 -9.13
C GLY A 332 6.42 -6.94 -8.06
N TYR A 333 7.02 -7.79 -7.22
CA TYR A 333 6.40 -8.33 -6.03
C TYR A 333 7.17 -7.89 -4.79
N ASP A 334 6.57 -7.00 -4.01
CA ASP A 334 7.08 -6.57 -2.71
C ASP A 334 6.76 -7.63 -1.66
N MET A 335 7.75 -8.37 -1.24
CA MET A 335 7.61 -9.41 -0.21
C MET A 335 7.52 -8.83 1.22
N GLY A 336 7.44 -7.51 1.37
CA GLY A 336 7.35 -6.82 2.65
C GLY A 336 8.70 -6.58 3.33
N GLY A 337 8.65 -5.95 4.50
CA GLY A 337 9.79 -5.43 5.21
C GLY A 337 10.77 -6.47 5.78
N VAL A 338 12.02 -6.05 5.94
CA VAL A 338 13.11 -6.83 6.58
C VAL A 338 13.84 -6.06 7.67
N ASP A 339 13.28 -4.92 8.07
CA ASP A 339 13.75 -4.10 9.18
C ASP A 339 12.59 -3.68 10.09
N THR A 340 12.88 -3.11 11.22
CA THR A 340 11.90 -2.54 12.16
C THR A 340 12.47 -1.27 12.78
N HIS A 341 11.66 -0.52 13.53
CA HIS A 341 12.14 0.65 14.28
C HIS A 341 13.26 0.33 15.28
N SER A 342 13.27 -0.89 15.84
CA SER A 342 14.28 -1.34 16.81
C SER A 342 15.50 -2.01 16.17
N ALA A 343 15.38 -2.43 14.91
CA ALA A 343 16.44 -3.03 14.12
C ALA A 343 16.36 -2.49 12.69
N PRO A 344 16.79 -1.23 12.48
CA PRO A 344 16.70 -0.56 11.18
C PRO A 344 17.77 -1.04 10.20
N GLY A 345 17.44 -0.94 8.92
CA GLY A 345 18.36 -1.20 7.80
C GLY A 345 18.30 -2.61 7.24
N VAL A 346 19.08 -2.82 6.20
CA VAL A 346 19.18 -4.14 5.56
C VAL A 346 19.95 -5.10 6.46
N PRO A 347 19.40 -6.29 6.77
CA PRO A 347 20.13 -7.30 7.53
C PRO A 347 21.45 -7.67 6.85
N ASP A 348 22.56 -7.60 7.53
CA ASP A 348 23.92 -7.87 7.05
C ASP A 348 24.51 -9.18 7.58
N ASP A 349 24.10 -9.64 8.76
CA ASP A 349 24.52 -10.90 9.35
C ASP A 349 23.46 -11.56 10.25
N GLU A 350 23.80 -12.71 10.83
CA GLU A 350 22.90 -13.53 11.65
C GLU A 350 22.50 -12.89 12.99
N SER A 351 23.15 -11.82 13.42
CA SER A 351 22.79 -11.10 14.64
C SER A 351 21.54 -10.23 14.46
N HIS A 352 21.20 -9.91 13.22
CA HIS A 352 20.00 -9.14 12.93
C HIS A 352 18.72 -9.96 13.18
N PRO A 353 17.72 -9.45 13.94
CA PRO A 353 16.53 -10.22 14.33
C PRO A 353 15.74 -10.79 13.16
N LEU A 354 15.78 -10.11 11.99
CA LEU A 354 15.04 -10.50 10.79
C LEU A 354 15.93 -11.19 9.74
N TRP A 355 17.13 -11.66 10.10
CA TRP A 355 18.07 -12.33 9.18
C TRP A 355 17.43 -13.49 8.42
N ASN A 356 16.76 -14.39 9.12
CA ASN A 356 16.12 -15.54 8.49
C ASN A 356 14.98 -15.14 7.53
N LEU A 357 14.22 -14.09 7.88
CA LEU A 357 13.19 -13.53 7.01
C LEU A 357 13.80 -12.90 5.77
N TYR A 358 14.89 -12.12 5.94
CA TYR A 358 15.66 -11.56 4.85
C TYR A 358 16.19 -12.63 3.90
N LEU A 359 16.82 -13.69 4.42
CA LEU A 359 17.31 -14.81 3.61
C LEU A 359 16.18 -15.51 2.85
N PHE A 360 15.05 -15.73 3.50
CA PHE A 360 13.87 -16.32 2.85
C PHE A 360 13.45 -15.49 1.63
N LYS A 361 13.27 -14.18 1.80
CA LYS A 361 12.84 -13.28 0.73
C LYS A 361 13.90 -13.13 -0.37
N ARG A 362 15.19 -13.01 0.01
CA ARG A 362 16.32 -12.95 -0.93
C ARG A 362 16.40 -14.16 -1.84
N ARG A 363 16.09 -15.36 -1.32
CA ARG A 363 16.13 -16.61 -2.09
C ARG A 363 15.06 -16.72 -3.18
N PHE A 364 14.05 -15.87 -3.17
CA PHE A 364 13.10 -15.69 -4.28
C PHE A 364 13.57 -14.69 -5.33
N GLY A 365 14.78 -14.17 -5.23
CA GLY A 365 15.31 -13.11 -6.08
C GLY A 365 15.01 -11.72 -5.56
N GLY A 366 14.55 -11.59 -4.32
CA GLY A 366 14.26 -10.29 -3.70
C GLY A 366 15.52 -9.45 -3.51
N ALA A 367 15.45 -8.20 -3.94
CA ALA A 367 16.44 -7.16 -3.68
C ALA A 367 15.93 -6.15 -2.65
N PRO A 368 16.76 -5.67 -1.72
CA PRO A 368 16.33 -4.68 -0.75
C PRO A 368 16.16 -3.31 -1.41
N VAL A 369 15.03 -2.67 -1.15
CA VAL A 369 14.72 -1.29 -1.56
C VAL A 369 14.43 -0.49 -0.30
N VAL A 370 15.24 0.52 -0.01
CA VAL A 370 15.08 1.39 1.15
C VAL A 370 14.21 2.57 0.75
N ARG A 371 13.09 2.74 1.45
CA ARG A 371 12.17 3.87 1.23
C ARG A 371 12.58 5.08 2.08
N ILE A 372 12.21 6.27 1.63
CA ILE A 372 12.44 7.50 2.41
C ILE A 372 11.68 7.43 3.74
N HIS A 373 12.09 8.27 4.67
CA HIS A 373 11.38 8.48 5.93
C HIS A 373 9.98 9.08 5.72
N ALA A 374 9.13 9.01 6.74
CA ALA A 374 7.97 9.87 6.81
C ALA A 374 8.41 11.34 6.98
N TYR A 375 7.64 12.25 6.38
CA TYR A 375 7.89 13.69 6.45
C TYR A 375 6.69 14.42 7.04
N GLU A 376 6.96 15.52 7.73
CA GLU A 376 5.95 16.40 8.30
C GLU A 376 6.11 17.83 7.78
N PHE A 377 4.98 18.44 7.43
CA PHE A 377 4.87 19.87 7.13
C PHE A 377 3.89 20.54 8.09
N ALA A 378 4.26 21.69 8.64
CA ALA A 378 3.40 22.48 9.50
C ALA A 378 3.25 23.90 8.92
N PRO A 379 2.05 24.28 8.44
CA PRO A 379 1.80 25.61 7.89
C PRO A 379 2.12 26.74 8.87
N ASN A 380 1.88 26.49 10.16
CA ASN A 380 2.25 27.38 11.26
C ASN A 380 3.33 26.73 12.13
N ALA A 381 4.54 27.30 12.09
CA ALA A 381 5.71 26.75 12.78
C ALA A 381 5.52 26.62 14.31
N ALA A 382 4.84 27.61 14.94
CA ALA A 382 4.60 27.60 16.37
C ALA A 382 3.62 26.48 16.77
N LEU A 383 2.52 26.32 16.03
CA LEU A 383 1.57 25.24 16.27
C LEU A 383 2.21 23.86 16.00
N GLY A 384 3.01 23.74 14.94
CA GLY A 384 3.75 22.53 14.65
C GLY A 384 4.76 22.18 15.73
N LEU A 385 5.44 23.16 16.31
CA LEU A 385 6.35 22.93 17.43
C LEU A 385 5.60 22.46 18.68
N ALA A 386 4.51 23.15 19.04
CA ALA A 386 3.66 22.75 20.16
C ALA A 386 3.11 21.33 20.00
N TRP A 387 2.69 20.95 18.80
CA TRP A 387 2.23 19.60 18.47
C TRP A 387 3.33 18.56 18.67
N ARG A 388 4.55 18.81 18.16
CA ARG A 388 5.70 17.90 18.34
C ARG A 388 6.07 17.71 19.81
N MET A 389 6.02 18.80 20.59
CA MET A 389 6.26 18.71 22.03
C MET A 389 5.18 17.88 22.73
N ALA A 390 3.90 18.12 22.43
CA ALA A 390 2.80 17.36 23.02
C ALA A 390 2.85 15.85 22.72
N ARG A 391 3.38 15.46 21.56
CA ARG A 391 3.54 14.02 21.17
C ARG A 391 4.68 13.32 21.88
N ARG A 392 5.67 14.04 22.42
CA ARG A 392 6.79 13.44 23.19
C ARG A 392 6.37 12.92 24.56
N PHE A 393 5.22 13.38 25.06
CA PHE A 393 4.69 13.00 26.38
C PHE A 393 3.50 12.02 26.30
N ARG A 394 3.23 11.47 25.12
CA ARG A 394 2.28 10.39 24.90
C ARG A 394 3.00 9.13 24.41
#